data_b0eeb17504d1e006e8f51d21e0f0ae52
#
_entry.id   b0eeb17504d1e006e8f51d21e0f0ae52
#
_cell.length_a   1.000
_cell.length_b   1.000
_cell.length_c   1.000
_cell.angle_alpha   90.00
_cell.angle_beta   90.00
_cell.angle_gamma   90.00
#
_symmetry.space_group_name_H-M   'P 1'
#
loop_
_entity.id
_entity.type
_entity.pdbx_description
1 polymer ?
#
loop_
_entity_poly.entity_id
_entity_poly.type
_entity_poly.pdbx_seq_one_letter_code
_entity_poly.pdbx_strand_id
1 'polypeptide(L)'
;MVNGNLARQEHIELPEIPLVKDDPLKWCSVSLKDIFARGKRLDASSFDVEAKQARSLLKEGKYPLVSLSGTDGLIKDAFYPGRFKRIYCDNNHGVPFYLPSQMTEIYPRAEKHISKLTNCDIDELKLKLKTLLLTRSGTIGTIAYVSQTTEGMVFSDDVIRITFKQEYDLGYVYAFLKSKIGNLLLKTNGYGSVITHLEPEHLSNMRIPNAPAILKQRINDLVVRSYALRDESNELIDEATRLLIEALKLPPLEELKTSTAPVETFSVKISRSDRRFDASYHVPIVNKIIEQLQSQAAEVTTIGDPRISKEVILPGRFKRVYVEEGHGRVLIGGKQINELDPATKKYISVAKYSKKILESLEIHTNTTLITRSGTIGKVAIAPRHWEHWIPSDHIIRVVPASKKIAGYLYIFLASDYGHELITRYTYGSVVDEIDDNHVRNICVPFLKDAAVQANINELALAANQKRYEAYKLEQEALQIMNDDVIHAR
;
A
#
# COMPACT_ATOMS: atom_id res chain seq x y z
N MET A 1 -6.11 18.87 -40.27
CA MET A 1 -7.29 19.58 -39.73
C MET A 1 -8.23 18.53 -39.16
N VAL A 2 -8.23 18.37 -37.88
CA VAL A 2 -9.17 17.47 -37.18
C VAL A 2 -9.94 18.36 -36.21
N ASN A 3 -11.18 18.62 -36.54
CA ASN A 3 -12.13 19.38 -35.71
C ASN A 3 -12.49 18.53 -34.50
N GLY A 4 -12.00 18.90 -33.32
CA GLY A 4 -12.51 18.41 -32.06
C GLY A 4 -13.79 19.13 -31.68
N ASN A 5 -14.90 18.43 -31.72
CA ASN A 5 -16.16 18.89 -31.13
C ASN A 5 -16.03 18.91 -29.62
N LEU A 6 -15.83 20.10 -29.07
CA LEU A 6 -16.06 20.38 -27.66
C LEU A 6 -17.60 20.40 -27.46
N ALA A 7 -18.12 19.35 -26.85
CA ALA A 7 -19.49 19.31 -26.39
C ALA A 7 -19.75 20.50 -25.46
N ARG A 8 -20.72 21.34 -25.82
CA ARG A 8 -21.25 22.43 -24.97
C ARG A 8 -21.69 21.83 -23.64
N GLN A 9 -21.08 22.28 -22.56
CA GLN A 9 -21.57 22.01 -21.22
C GLN A 9 -22.93 22.74 -21.06
N GLU A 10 -24.01 22.01 -21.00
CA GLU A 10 -25.26 22.51 -20.47
C GLU A 10 -25.02 22.88 -19.00
N HIS A 11 -25.32 24.12 -18.65
CA HIS A 11 -25.35 24.56 -17.26
C HIS A 11 -26.53 23.86 -16.56
N ILE A 12 -26.22 22.74 -15.92
CA ILE A 12 -27.14 22.13 -14.96
C ILE A 12 -27.02 22.97 -13.67
N GLU A 13 -28.05 23.71 -13.34
CA GLU A 13 -28.20 24.30 -12.02
C GLU A 13 -28.23 23.15 -11.02
N LEU A 14 -27.17 23.08 -10.22
CA LEU A 14 -27.05 22.10 -9.15
C LEU A 14 -27.98 22.55 -8.01
N PRO A 15 -28.75 21.64 -7.38
CA PRO A 15 -29.43 21.96 -6.15
C PRO A 15 -28.38 22.51 -5.17
N GLU A 16 -28.69 23.66 -4.56
CA GLU A 16 -27.89 24.21 -3.49
C GLU A 16 -27.79 23.15 -2.40
N ILE A 17 -26.67 22.43 -2.37
CA ILE A 17 -26.29 21.69 -1.18
C ILE A 17 -26.14 22.74 -0.11
N PRO A 18 -26.91 22.69 1.00
CA PRO A 18 -26.71 23.63 2.06
C PRO A 18 -25.23 23.54 2.45
N LEU A 19 -24.49 24.60 2.14
CA LEU A 19 -23.15 24.77 2.67
C LEU A 19 -23.32 24.61 4.16
N VAL A 20 -22.85 23.50 4.72
CA VAL A 20 -22.60 23.41 6.15
C VAL A 20 -21.84 24.71 6.42
N LYS A 21 -22.39 25.57 7.26
CA LYS A 21 -21.67 26.74 7.70
C LYS A 21 -20.43 26.22 8.39
N ASP A 22 -19.39 25.99 7.60
CA ASP A 22 -18.06 25.81 8.10
C ASP A 22 -17.77 27.11 8.84
N ASP A 23 -17.81 27.04 10.15
CA ASP A 23 -17.22 28.10 10.95
C ASP A 23 -15.74 28.07 10.57
N PRO A 24 -15.26 28.99 9.70
CA PRO A 24 -13.96 28.88 9.07
C PRO A 24 -12.81 28.93 10.09
N LEU A 25 -13.12 29.21 11.35
CA LEU A 25 -12.17 29.32 12.45
C LEU A 25 -12.63 28.42 13.59
N LYS A 26 -12.10 27.19 13.66
CA LYS A 26 -12.20 26.34 14.85
C LYS A 26 -11.36 27.01 15.97
N TRP A 27 -11.98 27.47 17.01
CA TRP A 27 -11.31 28.03 18.17
C TRP A 27 -11.74 27.31 19.46
N CYS A 28 -10.84 27.24 20.42
CA CYS A 28 -11.14 26.77 21.76
C CYS A 28 -10.35 27.52 22.81
N SER A 29 -10.93 27.68 24.00
CA SER A 29 -10.21 28.17 25.16
C SER A 29 -9.31 27.09 25.73
N VAL A 30 -8.08 27.47 26.07
CA VAL A 30 -7.09 26.60 26.66
C VAL A 30 -6.71 27.17 28.03
N SER A 31 -6.82 26.35 29.07
CA SER A 31 -6.43 26.77 30.41
C SER A 31 -4.91 26.64 30.61
N LEU A 32 -4.34 27.41 31.52
CA LEU A 32 -2.94 27.25 31.93
C LEU A 32 -2.67 25.82 32.44
N LYS A 33 -3.63 25.19 33.10
CA LYS A 33 -3.53 23.82 33.57
C LYS A 33 -3.35 22.85 32.39
N ASP A 34 -4.07 23.06 31.29
CA ASP A 34 -3.94 22.25 30.08
C ASP A 34 -2.57 22.44 29.42
N ILE A 35 -2.05 23.66 29.42
CA ILE A 35 -0.71 24.00 28.90
C ILE A 35 0.37 23.27 29.70
N PHE A 36 0.29 23.34 31.05
CA PHE A 36 1.24 22.66 31.91
C PHE A 36 1.15 21.14 31.79
N ALA A 37 -0.04 20.57 31.69
CA ALA A 37 -0.27 19.14 31.51
C ALA A 37 0.28 18.60 30.17
N ARG A 38 0.57 19.47 29.19
CA ARG A 38 1.12 19.14 27.89
C ARG A 38 2.57 19.59 27.69
N GLY A 39 3.34 19.67 28.76
CA GLY A 39 4.75 20.04 28.68
C GLY A 39 4.99 21.47 28.26
N LYS A 40 4.08 22.39 28.61
CA LYS A 40 4.14 23.84 28.30
C LYS A 40 4.10 24.16 26.79
N ARG A 41 3.47 23.30 26.00
CA ARG A 41 3.27 23.56 24.56
C ARG A 41 2.26 24.66 24.34
N LEU A 42 2.51 25.51 23.31
CA LEU A 42 1.65 26.64 22.92
C LEU A 42 1.19 26.56 21.45
N ASP A 43 1.60 25.50 20.74
CA ASP A 43 1.19 25.29 19.35
C ASP A 43 -0.29 24.88 19.26
N ALA A 44 -1.02 25.49 18.34
CA ALA A 44 -2.46 25.26 18.16
C ALA A 44 -2.80 23.78 17.88
N SER A 45 -1.95 23.06 17.15
CA SER A 45 -2.16 21.64 16.85
C SER A 45 -2.24 20.75 18.08
N SER A 46 -1.56 21.12 19.18
CA SER A 46 -1.65 20.41 20.46
C SER A 46 -3.01 20.59 21.16
N PHE A 47 -3.75 21.63 20.81
CA PHE A 47 -5.04 21.98 21.40
C PHE A 47 -6.19 21.88 20.40
N ASP A 48 -6.04 21.05 19.40
CA ASP A 48 -7.09 20.74 18.44
C ASP A 48 -8.43 20.40 19.14
N VAL A 49 -9.52 20.99 18.66
CA VAL A 49 -10.85 20.89 19.27
C VAL A 49 -11.35 19.44 19.26
N GLU A 50 -11.14 18.74 18.15
CA GLU A 50 -11.58 17.34 18.00
C GLU A 50 -10.78 16.44 18.95
N ALA A 51 -9.48 16.69 19.11
CA ALA A 51 -8.65 15.97 20.06
C ALA A 51 -9.03 16.25 21.52
N LYS A 52 -9.51 17.47 21.83
CA LYS A 52 -10.05 17.81 23.14
C LYS A 52 -11.34 17.02 23.42
N GLN A 53 -12.25 16.97 22.46
CA GLN A 53 -13.49 16.20 22.52
C GLN A 53 -13.19 14.70 22.66
N ALA A 54 -12.24 14.18 21.87
CA ALA A 54 -11.80 12.78 21.95
C ALA A 54 -11.28 12.42 23.36
N ARG A 55 -10.51 13.30 24.00
CA ARG A 55 -10.03 13.06 25.37
C ARG A 55 -11.17 13.09 26.39
N SER A 56 -12.16 13.99 26.26
CA SER A 56 -13.34 13.98 27.12
C SER A 56 -14.13 12.70 26.93
N LEU A 57 -14.37 12.28 25.70
CA LEU A 57 -15.04 11.03 25.39
C LEU A 57 -14.39 9.84 26.11
N LEU A 58 -13.06 9.70 25.97
CA LEU A 58 -12.34 8.60 26.62
C LEU A 58 -12.36 8.69 28.15
N LYS A 59 -12.34 9.89 28.72
CA LYS A 59 -12.40 10.12 30.16
C LYS A 59 -13.76 9.77 30.77
N GLU A 60 -14.83 10.00 30.01
CA GLU A 60 -16.22 9.73 30.39
C GLU A 60 -16.65 8.30 30.08
N GLY A 61 -15.79 7.54 29.37
CA GLY A 61 -16.07 6.16 28.99
C GLY A 61 -16.03 5.18 30.16
N LYS A 62 -16.49 3.97 29.90
CA LYS A 62 -16.63 2.88 30.87
C LYS A 62 -15.34 2.46 31.56
N TYR A 63 -14.22 2.51 30.86
CA TYR A 63 -12.96 1.94 31.36
C TYR A 63 -12.00 3.02 31.87
N PRO A 64 -11.29 2.77 32.98
CA PRO A 64 -10.28 3.69 33.45
C PRO A 64 -9.17 3.88 32.41
N LEU A 65 -8.58 5.05 32.36
CA LEU A 65 -7.49 5.35 31.41
C LEU A 65 -6.13 4.92 31.98
N VAL A 66 -5.37 4.19 31.20
CA VAL A 66 -3.96 3.84 31.47
C VAL A 66 -3.03 4.57 30.49
N SER A 67 -1.81 4.89 30.94
CA SER A 67 -0.78 5.42 30.04
C SER A 67 -0.31 4.35 29.06
N LEU A 68 0.05 4.73 27.83
CA LEU A 68 0.71 3.81 26.92
C LEU A 68 2.11 3.42 27.40
N SER A 69 2.88 4.38 27.88
CA SER A 69 4.28 4.20 28.30
C SER A 69 4.46 4.57 29.78
N GLY A 70 5.58 4.19 30.39
CA GLY A 70 5.90 4.43 31.78
C GLY A 70 5.71 3.19 32.67
N THR A 71 5.93 3.34 33.99
CA THR A 71 5.95 2.21 34.95
C THR A 71 4.65 1.41 34.92
N ASP A 72 3.50 2.08 34.91
CA ASP A 72 2.17 1.46 34.85
C ASP A 72 1.60 1.36 33.45
N GLY A 73 2.39 1.72 32.42
CA GLY A 73 1.99 1.69 31.02
C GLY A 73 2.01 0.29 30.42
N LEU A 74 1.40 0.15 29.23
CA LEU A 74 1.29 -1.12 28.49
C LEU A 74 2.59 -1.44 27.72
N ILE A 75 3.31 -0.42 27.27
CA ILE A 75 4.54 -0.55 26.50
C ILE A 75 5.69 -1.01 27.40
N LYS A 76 6.42 -2.03 26.95
CA LYS A 76 7.65 -2.49 27.57
C LYS A 76 8.83 -1.63 27.15
N ASP A 77 8.95 -1.40 25.83
CA ASP A 77 10.00 -0.62 25.25
C ASP A 77 9.52 0.04 23.95
N ALA A 78 10.00 1.26 23.67
CA ALA A 78 9.74 1.99 22.44
C ALA A 78 10.99 2.76 22.05
N PHE A 79 11.54 2.47 20.88
CA PHE A 79 12.76 3.08 20.38
C PHE A 79 12.78 3.18 18.86
N TYR A 80 13.67 3.96 18.33
CA TYR A 80 14.10 3.91 16.92
C TYR A 80 15.63 3.91 16.86
N PRO A 81 16.24 3.23 15.87
CA PRO A 81 17.68 3.22 15.69
C PRO A 81 18.24 4.63 15.46
N GLY A 82 19.49 4.84 15.86
CA GLY A 82 20.16 6.11 15.64
C GLY A 82 20.22 6.51 14.17
N ARG A 83 20.15 7.81 13.90
CA ARG A 83 20.29 8.34 12.53
C ARG A 83 21.67 8.06 11.97
N PHE A 84 21.73 7.63 10.73
CA PHE A 84 22.97 7.36 10.01
C PHE A 84 22.91 7.90 8.57
N LYS A 85 24.09 8.14 7.99
CA LYS A 85 24.22 8.54 6.59
C LYS A 85 24.03 7.30 5.71
N ARG A 86 22.98 7.24 4.91
CA ARG A 86 22.68 6.12 4.03
C ARG A 86 23.57 6.16 2.81
N ILE A 87 24.28 5.06 2.55
CA ILE A 87 25.04 4.84 1.32
C ILE A 87 24.31 3.80 0.51
N TYR A 88 23.62 4.24 -0.55
CA TYR A 88 22.87 3.32 -1.43
C TYR A 88 23.81 2.67 -2.43
N CYS A 89 23.51 1.44 -2.81
CA CYS A 89 24.21 0.65 -3.80
C CYS A 89 23.22 -0.22 -4.59
N ASP A 90 23.71 -0.98 -5.55
CA ASP A 90 22.93 -2.02 -6.24
C ASP A 90 22.63 -3.23 -5.34
N ASN A 91 21.78 -4.13 -5.80
CA ASN A 91 21.33 -5.31 -5.07
C ASN A 91 22.47 -6.30 -4.76
N ASN A 92 23.54 -6.34 -5.56
CA ASN A 92 24.65 -7.29 -5.37
C ASN A 92 25.64 -6.86 -4.28
N HIS A 93 25.66 -5.57 -3.94
CA HIS A 93 26.65 -4.98 -3.03
C HIS A 93 26.08 -4.48 -1.71
N GLY A 94 24.80 -4.71 -1.47
CA GLY A 94 24.11 -4.20 -0.29
C GLY A 94 23.12 -5.14 0.34
N VAL A 95 22.46 -4.61 1.37
CA VAL A 95 21.36 -5.27 2.07
C VAL A 95 20.06 -4.61 1.67
N PRO A 96 18.99 -5.38 1.34
CA PRO A 96 17.67 -4.82 1.08
C PRO A 96 17.23 -3.87 2.19
N PHE A 97 16.81 -2.66 1.83
CA PHE A 97 16.47 -1.60 2.77
C PHE A 97 15.08 -1.04 2.50
N TYR A 98 14.23 -1.09 3.51
CA TYR A 98 12.84 -0.73 3.43
C TYR A 98 12.57 0.65 4.04
N LEU A 99 11.73 1.43 3.37
CA LEU A 99 11.33 2.76 3.81
C LEU A 99 10.03 2.72 4.65
N PRO A 100 9.76 3.75 5.45
CA PRO A 100 8.53 3.80 6.26
C PRO A 100 7.23 3.65 5.45
N SER A 101 7.23 4.09 4.18
CA SER A 101 6.08 3.96 3.28
C SER A 101 5.74 2.51 2.91
N GLN A 102 6.69 1.60 3.08
CA GLN A 102 6.51 0.19 2.71
C GLN A 102 6.00 -0.68 3.87
N MET A 103 5.93 -0.13 5.10
CA MET A 103 5.52 -0.91 6.27
C MET A 103 4.06 -1.38 6.24
N THR A 104 3.22 -0.76 5.41
CA THR A 104 1.80 -1.12 5.22
C THR A 104 1.55 -1.96 3.98
N GLU A 105 2.57 -2.18 3.15
CA GLU A 105 2.46 -3.06 1.99
C GLU A 105 2.24 -4.51 2.45
N ILE A 106 1.36 -5.24 1.76
CA ILE A 106 1.05 -6.64 2.07
C ILE A 106 2.30 -7.51 1.91
N TYR A 107 3.08 -7.21 0.86
CA TYR A 107 4.31 -7.91 0.52
C TYR A 107 5.36 -6.87 0.12
N PRO A 108 6.09 -6.28 1.10
CA PRO A 108 7.09 -5.28 0.81
C PRO A 108 8.22 -5.81 -0.07
N ARG A 109 8.56 -5.08 -1.12
CA ARG A 109 9.74 -5.37 -1.97
C ARG A 109 10.74 -4.23 -1.83
N ALA A 110 12.01 -4.57 -1.60
CA ALA A 110 13.05 -3.56 -1.44
C ALA A 110 13.31 -2.83 -2.75
N GLU A 111 13.02 -1.53 -2.77
CA GLU A 111 13.35 -0.63 -3.88
C GLU A 111 14.78 -0.08 -3.77
N LYS A 112 15.41 -0.23 -2.62
CA LYS A 112 16.75 0.30 -2.31
C LYS A 112 17.56 -0.73 -1.54
N HIS A 113 18.88 -0.64 -1.72
CA HIS A 113 19.84 -1.42 -0.96
C HIS A 113 20.83 -0.47 -0.30
N ILE A 114 21.16 -0.73 0.97
CA ILE A 114 22.22 0.00 1.66
C ILE A 114 23.52 -0.80 1.62
N SER A 115 24.61 -0.11 1.30
CA SER A 115 25.94 -0.69 1.25
C SER A 115 26.35 -1.21 2.64
N LYS A 116 27.08 -2.33 2.66
CA LYS A 116 27.74 -2.85 3.86
C LYS A 116 28.78 -1.87 4.43
N LEU A 117 29.18 -0.85 3.66
CA LEU A 117 30.05 0.25 4.10
C LEU A 117 29.29 1.35 4.86
N THR A 118 27.98 1.25 4.94
CA THR A 118 27.17 2.20 5.74
C THR A 118 27.50 2.02 7.21
N ASN A 119 27.90 3.11 7.85
CA ASN A 119 28.20 3.10 9.29
C ASN A 119 26.90 3.07 10.12
N CYS A 120 26.32 1.89 10.27
CA CYS A 120 25.14 1.61 11.10
C CYS A 120 25.16 0.16 11.57
N ASP A 121 24.45 -0.12 12.64
CA ASP A 121 24.20 -1.48 13.10
C ASP A 121 22.99 -2.05 12.31
N ILE A 122 23.28 -2.94 11.36
CA ILE A 122 22.26 -3.59 10.53
C ILE A 122 21.32 -4.46 11.39
N ASP A 123 21.81 -5.07 12.46
CA ASP A 123 21.01 -5.94 13.32
C ASP A 123 20.01 -5.14 14.17
N GLU A 124 20.35 -3.91 14.55
CA GLU A 124 19.41 -2.98 15.18
C GLU A 124 18.29 -2.54 14.23
N LEU A 125 18.58 -2.46 12.93
CA LEU A 125 17.61 -2.10 11.90
C LEU A 125 16.65 -3.25 11.53
N LYS A 126 17.00 -4.50 11.84
CA LYS A 126 16.15 -5.67 11.56
C LYS A 126 14.87 -5.65 12.41
N LEU A 127 13.76 -5.95 11.76
CA LEU A 127 12.47 -6.10 12.45
C LEU A 127 12.42 -7.42 13.22
N LYS A 128 11.78 -7.39 14.39
CA LYS A 128 11.56 -8.55 15.27
C LYS A 128 10.07 -8.82 15.41
N LEU A 129 9.68 -10.09 15.44
CA LEU A 129 8.28 -10.50 15.70
C LEU A 129 7.72 -9.84 16.98
N LYS A 130 6.41 -9.77 17.06
CA LYS A 130 5.68 -9.19 18.20
C LYS A 130 6.05 -7.72 18.47
N THR A 131 6.46 -7.01 17.43
CA THR A 131 6.75 -5.58 17.46
C THR A 131 5.68 -4.82 16.67
N LEU A 132 5.26 -3.69 17.20
CA LEU A 132 4.43 -2.73 16.51
C LEU A 132 5.33 -1.65 15.92
N LEU A 133 5.12 -1.31 14.67
CA LEU A 133 5.82 -0.25 13.96
C LEU A 133 4.95 1.00 13.91
N LEU A 134 5.60 2.16 14.10
CA LEU A 134 4.94 3.45 14.02
C LEU A 134 5.82 4.43 13.25
N THR A 135 5.26 5.09 12.21
CA THR A 135 6.00 6.11 11.47
C THR A 135 6.34 7.31 12.35
N ARG A 136 7.62 7.69 12.35
CA ARG A 136 8.17 8.78 13.16
C ARG A 136 8.08 10.13 12.48
N SER A 137 8.25 10.21 11.16
CA SER A 137 8.31 11.45 10.39
C SER A 137 7.49 11.39 9.11
N GLY A 138 7.14 12.56 8.56
CA GLY A 138 6.32 12.66 7.36
C GLY A 138 4.86 12.36 7.64
N THR A 139 4.33 11.26 7.11
CA THR A 139 2.97 10.80 7.43
C THR A 139 2.97 10.08 8.78
N ILE A 140 2.97 10.84 9.87
CA ILE A 140 2.94 10.26 11.22
C ILE A 140 1.62 9.55 11.50
N GLY A 141 1.68 8.53 12.39
CA GLY A 141 0.50 7.80 12.83
C GLY A 141 0.12 6.62 11.94
N THR A 142 0.97 6.26 10.96
CA THR A 142 0.83 4.99 10.25
C THR A 142 1.41 3.87 11.11
N ILE A 143 0.68 2.77 11.22
CA ILE A 143 1.00 1.66 12.13
C ILE A 143 0.99 0.36 11.36
N ALA A 144 1.93 -0.53 11.68
CA ALA A 144 1.96 -1.89 11.19
C ALA A 144 2.43 -2.88 12.27
N TYR A 145 2.00 -4.11 12.18
CA TYR A 145 2.48 -5.21 13.00
C TYR A 145 3.59 -5.96 12.25
N VAL A 146 4.66 -6.33 12.93
CA VAL A 146 5.74 -7.16 12.36
C VAL A 146 5.29 -8.62 12.35
N SER A 147 4.95 -9.11 11.17
CA SER A 147 4.56 -10.49 10.91
C SER A 147 5.73 -11.32 10.38
N GLN A 148 5.50 -12.60 10.09
CA GLN A 148 6.52 -13.50 9.54
C GLN A 148 7.10 -12.98 8.21
N THR A 149 6.26 -12.41 7.34
CA THR A 149 6.71 -11.81 6.07
C THR A 149 7.74 -10.68 6.29
N THR A 150 7.60 -9.89 7.35
CA THR A 150 8.45 -8.70 7.57
C THR A 150 9.55 -8.92 8.60
N GLU A 151 9.55 -10.06 9.31
CA GLU A 151 10.62 -10.40 10.26
C GLU A 151 11.99 -10.44 9.56
N GLY A 152 12.99 -9.88 10.21
CA GLY A 152 14.37 -9.82 9.69
C GLY A 152 14.59 -8.78 8.58
N MET A 153 13.55 -8.14 8.03
CA MET A 153 13.72 -7.06 7.07
C MET A 153 14.40 -5.85 7.71
N VAL A 154 15.30 -5.20 6.98
CA VAL A 154 16.07 -4.03 7.45
C VAL A 154 15.29 -2.76 7.13
N PHE A 155 14.61 -2.21 8.13
CA PHE A 155 13.81 -1.01 7.98
C PHE A 155 14.53 0.26 8.46
N SER A 156 14.16 1.37 7.86
CA SER A 156 14.64 2.71 8.16
C SER A 156 14.60 3.05 9.66
N ASP A 157 15.55 3.90 10.07
CA ASP A 157 15.60 4.57 11.36
C ASP A 157 14.40 5.51 11.64
N ASP A 158 13.63 5.89 10.61
CA ASP A 158 12.42 6.72 10.74
C ASP A 158 11.15 5.92 11.14
N VAL A 159 11.33 4.75 11.74
CA VAL A 159 10.23 3.92 12.26
C VAL A 159 10.47 3.62 13.73
N ILE A 160 9.53 4.00 14.59
CA ILE A 160 9.54 3.63 16.01
C ILE A 160 9.11 2.17 16.14
N ARG A 161 9.84 1.39 16.93
CA ARG A 161 9.58 0.00 17.24
C ARG A 161 9.07 -0.09 18.66
N ILE A 162 7.90 -0.72 18.86
CA ILE A 162 7.20 -0.76 20.12
C ILE A 162 6.97 -2.22 20.53
N THR A 163 7.38 -2.59 21.73
CA THR A 163 7.11 -3.89 22.36
C THR A 163 6.26 -3.71 23.61
N PHE A 164 5.55 -4.75 24.02
CA PHE A 164 4.54 -4.69 25.07
C PHE A 164 4.89 -5.58 26.25
N LYS A 165 4.34 -5.24 27.43
CA LYS A 165 4.51 -6.05 28.64
C LYS A 165 3.70 -7.34 28.59
N GLN A 166 2.50 -7.27 28.01
CA GLN A 166 1.60 -8.40 27.78
C GLN A 166 1.38 -8.58 26.28
N GLU A 167 1.35 -9.82 25.80
CA GLU A 167 1.20 -10.09 24.38
C GLU A 167 -0.14 -9.56 23.81
N TYR A 168 -1.20 -9.65 24.59
CA TYR A 168 -2.53 -9.17 24.18
C TYR A 168 -2.63 -7.63 24.08
N ASP A 169 -1.69 -6.88 24.66
CA ASP A 169 -1.69 -5.43 24.53
C ASP A 169 -1.25 -4.97 23.13
N LEU A 170 -0.53 -5.80 22.37
CA LEU A 170 -0.04 -5.45 21.04
C LEU A 170 -1.19 -5.16 20.07
N GLY A 171 -2.05 -6.14 19.81
CA GLY A 171 -3.18 -5.97 18.88
C GLY A 171 -4.23 -4.99 19.42
N TYR A 172 -4.38 -4.92 20.74
CA TYR A 172 -5.24 -3.94 21.40
C TYR A 172 -4.79 -2.50 21.13
N VAL A 173 -3.50 -2.21 21.35
CA VAL A 173 -2.90 -0.89 21.08
C VAL A 173 -2.88 -0.60 19.58
N TYR A 174 -2.60 -1.60 18.74
CA TYR A 174 -2.71 -1.48 17.29
C TYR A 174 -4.10 -0.99 16.89
N ALA A 175 -5.17 -1.66 17.34
CA ALA A 175 -6.54 -1.30 17.01
C ALA A 175 -6.93 0.08 17.53
N PHE A 176 -6.49 0.43 18.75
CA PHE A 176 -6.72 1.77 19.30
C PHE A 176 -6.04 2.85 18.47
N LEU A 177 -4.74 2.73 18.21
CA LEU A 177 -3.97 3.73 17.47
C LEU A 177 -4.42 3.85 16.00
N LYS A 178 -4.96 2.77 15.42
CA LYS A 178 -5.54 2.76 14.07
C LYS A 178 -6.96 3.34 14.02
N SER A 179 -7.68 3.37 15.14
CA SER A 179 -8.99 4.01 15.24
C SER A 179 -8.92 5.51 14.95
N LYS A 180 -10.04 6.12 14.54
CA LYS A 180 -10.11 7.59 14.30
C LYS A 180 -9.66 8.39 15.52
N ILE A 181 -10.14 8.01 16.71
CA ILE A 181 -9.82 8.66 17.97
C ILE A 181 -8.34 8.49 18.33
N GLY A 182 -7.83 7.27 18.31
CA GLY A 182 -6.43 6.97 18.64
C GLY A 182 -5.45 7.65 17.67
N ASN A 183 -5.74 7.62 16.38
CA ASN A 183 -4.89 8.25 15.35
C ASN A 183 -4.90 9.78 15.47
N LEU A 184 -6.06 10.39 15.76
CA LEU A 184 -6.17 11.82 16.02
C LEU A 184 -5.33 12.23 17.24
N LEU A 185 -5.47 11.51 18.35
CA LEU A 185 -4.70 11.77 19.57
C LEU A 185 -3.20 11.60 19.36
N LEU A 186 -2.80 10.60 18.59
CA LEU A 186 -1.40 10.35 18.23
C LEU A 186 -0.82 11.52 17.43
N LYS A 187 -1.52 11.98 16.39
CA LYS A 187 -1.09 13.08 15.52
C LYS A 187 -0.95 14.40 16.28
N THR A 188 -1.82 14.67 17.25
CA THR A 188 -1.76 15.91 18.06
C THR A 188 -0.61 15.92 19.07
N ASN A 189 0.06 14.80 19.28
CA ASN A 189 1.28 14.73 20.09
C ASN A 189 2.56 14.97 19.26
N GLY A 190 2.49 14.95 17.94
CA GLY A 190 3.63 15.27 17.07
C GLY A 190 4.11 16.72 17.24
N TYR A 191 5.35 17.00 16.88
CA TYR A 191 5.96 18.34 16.90
C TYR A 191 6.68 18.63 15.57
N GLY A 192 7.00 19.89 15.33
CA GLY A 192 7.70 20.36 14.13
C GLY A 192 6.83 21.25 13.26
N SER A 193 7.43 22.29 12.69
CA SER A 193 6.73 23.33 11.91
C SER A 193 6.67 23.00 10.42
N VAL A 194 7.67 22.29 9.88
CA VAL A 194 7.77 21.93 8.46
C VAL A 194 7.54 20.41 8.27
N ILE A 195 8.20 19.62 9.08
CA ILE A 195 8.00 18.16 9.11
C ILE A 195 7.59 17.79 10.53
N THR A 196 6.40 17.21 10.65
CA THR A 196 5.93 16.72 11.95
C THR A 196 6.70 15.44 12.32
N HIS A 197 7.19 15.40 13.54
CA HIS A 197 7.91 14.28 14.13
C HIS A 197 7.18 13.72 15.35
N LEU A 198 7.32 12.43 15.56
CA LEU A 198 6.89 11.73 16.75
C LEU A 198 8.10 11.08 17.41
N GLU A 199 8.22 11.19 18.74
CA GLU A 199 9.26 10.55 19.53
C GLU A 199 8.64 9.53 20.48
N PRO A 200 9.40 8.50 20.92
CA PRO A 200 8.90 7.50 21.87
C PRO A 200 8.34 8.11 23.16
N GLU A 201 8.91 9.23 23.64
CA GLU A 201 8.47 9.93 24.84
C GLU A 201 7.06 10.50 24.71
N HIS A 202 6.62 10.83 23.48
CA HIS A 202 5.27 11.32 23.23
C HIS A 202 4.19 10.27 23.50
N LEU A 203 4.55 8.97 23.46
CA LEU A 203 3.64 7.88 23.79
C LEU A 203 3.28 7.88 25.29
N SER A 204 4.15 8.41 26.16
CA SER A 204 3.87 8.53 27.60
C SER A 204 2.70 9.48 27.90
N ASN A 205 2.47 10.46 27.03
CA ASN A 205 1.39 11.42 27.17
C ASN A 205 0.04 10.90 26.63
N MET A 206 0.05 9.72 26.00
CA MET A 206 -1.16 9.10 25.49
C MET A 206 -1.79 8.20 26.55
N ARG A 207 -3.08 8.39 26.75
CA ARG A 207 -3.89 7.54 27.62
C ARG A 207 -4.93 6.83 26.80
N ILE A 208 -5.09 5.54 27.07
CA ILE A 208 -6.08 4.68 26.40
C ILE A 208 -6.98 4.01 27.43
N PRO A 209 -8.20 3.63 27.07
CA PRO A 209 -9.05 2.85 27.96
C PRO A 209 -8.37 1.54 28.34
N ASN A 210 -8.42 1.17 29.62
CA ASN A 210 -7.88 -0.11 30.08
C ASN A 210 -9.00 -1.15 30.20
N ALA A 211 -9.41 -1.68 29.05
CA ALA A 211 -10.43 -2.72 28.98
C ALA A 211 -9.99 -4.02 29.70
N PRO A 212 -10.93 -4.89 30.11
CA PRO A 212 -10.61 -6.19 30.69
C PRO A 212 -9.72 -7.05 29.77
N ALA A 213 -8.87 -7.87 30.37
CA ALA A 213 -7.90 -8.71 29.63
C ALA A 213 -8.58 -9.59 28.57
N ILE A 214 -9.77 -10.11 28.83
CA ILE A 214 -10.53 -10.96 27.88
C ILE A 214 -10.92 -10.18 26.62
N LEU A 215 -11.28 -8.89 26.73
CA LEU A 215 -11.64 -8.05 25.60
C LEU A 215 -10.38 -7.64 24.82
N LYS A 216 -9.29 -7.30 25.52
CA LYS A 216 -7.99 -7.05 24.92
C LYS A 216 -7.50 -8.25 24.12
N GLN A 217 -7.60 -9.46 24.71
CA GLN A 217 -7.20 -10.70 24.04
C GLN A 217 -8.01 -10.94 22.78
N ARG A 218 -9.34 -10.76 22.82
CA ARG A 218 -10.20 -10.90 21.65
C ARG A 218 -9.77 -9.98 20.50
N ILE A 219 -9.51 -8.70 20.79
CA ILE A 219 -9.05 -7.74 19.78
C ILE A 219 -7.68 -8.13 19.26
N ASN A 220 -6.76 -8.53 20.15
CA ASN A 220 -5.43 -8.99 19.78
C ASN A 220 -5.47 -10.19 18.83
N ASP A 221 -6.28 -11.19 19.15
CA ASP A 221 -6.37 -12.42 18.34
C ASP A 221 -6.87 -12.13 16.92
N LEU A 222 -7.84 -11.23 16.77
CA LEU A 222 -8.32 -10.77 15.46
C LEU A 222 -7.21 -10.08 14.68
N VAL A 223 -6.46 -9.18 15.30
CA VAL A 223 -5.33 -8.48 14.64
C VAL A 223 -4.23 -9.46 14.24
N VAL A 224 -3.77 -10.31 15.18
CA VAL A 224 -2.72 -11.29 14.92
C VAL A 224 -3.15 -12.26 13.81
N ARG A 225 -4.40 -12.76 13.86
CA ARG A 225 -4.92 -13.67 12.82
C ARG A 225 -5.04 -12.96 11.46
N SER A 226 -5.41 -11.67 11.44
CA SER A 226 -5.41 -10.87 10.20
C SER A 226 -4.02 -10.83 9.55
N TYR A 227 -2.96 -10.62 10.33
CA TYR A 227 -1.59 -10.62 9.81
C TYR A 227 -1.12 -12.01 9.41
N ALA A 228 -1.46 -13.06 10.16
CA ALA A 228 -1.17 -14.45 9.78
C ALA A 228 -1.81 -14.82 8.42
N LEU A 229 -3.04 -14.37 8.14
CA LEU A 229 -3.66 -14.56 6.82
C LEU A 229 -2.95 -13.81 5.69
N ARG A 230 -2.34 -12.66 5.97
CA ARG A 230 -1.50 -11.94 5.00
C ARG A 230 -0.24 -12.74 4.71
N ASP A 231 0.43 -13.28 5.74
CA ASP A 231 1.60 -14.14 5.59
C ASP A 231 1.26 -15.39 4.77
N GLU A 232 0.18 -16.10 5.13
CA GLU A 232 -0.31 -17.25 4.37
C GLU A 232 -0.65 -16.88 2.90
N SER A 233 -1.13 -15.65 2.65
CA SER A 233 -1.38 -15.19 1.27
C SER A 233 -0.08 -14.99 0.50
N ASN A 234 0.97 -14.52 1.16
CA ASN A 234 2.28 -14.31 0.53
C ASN A 234 2.96 -15.65 0.21
N GLU A 235 2.86 -16.65 1.10
CA GLU A 235 3.33 -18.02 0.83
C GLU A 235 2.67 -18.63 -0.42
N LEU A 236 1.36 -18.41 -0.59
CA LEU A 236 0.66 -18.87 -1.80
C LEU A 236 1.12 -18.15 -3.07
N ILE A 237 1.44 -16.85 -2.98
CA ILE A 237 2.01 -16.08 -4.10
C ILE A 237 3.42 -16.57 -4.44
N ASP A 238 4.25 -16.84 -3.44
CA ASP A 238 5.60 -17.39 -3.63
C ASP A 238 5.55 -18.76 -4.31
N GLU A 239 4.67 -19.64 -3.85
CA GLU A 239 4.47 -20.96 -4.47
C GLU A 239 3.97 -20.84 -5.91
N ALA A 240 2.98 -19.99 -6.18
CA ALA A 240 2.49 -19.75 -7.54
C ALA A 240 3.59 -19.19 -8.46
N THR A 241 4.44 -18.30 -7.93
CA THR A 241 5.57 -17.72 -8.67
C THR A 241 6.64 -18.78 -8.93
N ARG A 242 6.95 -19.63 -7.94
CA ARG A 242 7.89 -20.75 -8.10
C ARG A 242 7.43 -21.71 -9.21
N LEU A 243 6.16 -22.13 -9.20
CA LEU A 243 5.58 -23.00 -10.24
C LEU A 243 5.63 -22.35 -11.63
N LEU A 244 5.41 -21.05 -11.74
CA LEU A 244 5.52 -20.30 -13.00
C LEU A 244 6.96 -20.32 -13.53
N ILE A 245 7.94 -20.03 -12.67
CA ILE A 245 9.37 -20.02 -13.02
C ILE A 245 9.82 -21.41 -13.48
N GLU A 246 9.44 -22.47 -12.75
CA GLU A 246 9.77 -23.86 -13.09
C GLU A 246 9.14 -24.29 -14.42
N ALA A 247 7.85 -24.01 -14.63
CA ALA A 247 7.13 -24.39 -15.84
C ALA A 247 7.70 -23.74 -17.11
N LEU A 248 8.19 -22.50 -17.00
CA LEU A 248 8.80 -21.74 -18.10
C LEU A 248 10.33 -21.83 -18.09
N LYS A 249 10.93 -22.57 -17.13
CA LYS A 249 12.38 -22.68 -16.94
C LYS A 249 13.07 -21.33 -17.02
N LEU A 250 12.51 -20.32 -16.33
CA LEU A 250 13.03 -18.98 -16.35
C LEU A 250 14.33 -18.91 -15.52
N PRO A 251 15.46 -18.54 -16.11
CA PRO A 251 16.71 -18.38 -15.35
C PRO A 251 16.65 -17.06 -14.54
N PRO A 252 17.42 -16.94 -13.46
CA PRO A 252 17.55 -15.67 -12.75
C PRO A 252 17.83 -14.50 -13.70
N LEU A 253 17.24 -13.32 -13.44
CA LEU A 253 17.40 -12.17 -14.34
C LEU A 253 18.85 -11.73 -14.49
N GLU A 254 19.69 -11.93 -13.49
CA GLU A 254 21.12 -11.68 -13.50
C GLU A 254 21.84 -12.46 -14.60
N GLU A 255 21.42 -13.70 -14.86
CA GLU A 255 21.99 -14.57 -15.91
C GLU A 255 21.56 -14.12 -17.31
N LEU A 256 20.43 -13.41 -17.40
CA LEU A 256 19.96 -12.84 -18.66
C LEU A 256 20.63 -11.51 -19.01
N LYS A 257 21.28 -10.84 -18.08
CA LYS A 257 22.03 -9.61 -18.34
C LYS A 257 23.27 -9.95 -19.21
N THR A 258 23.52 -9.14 -20.24
CA THR A 258 24.61 -9.34 -21.18
C THR A 258 25.92 -8.78 -20.70
N SER A 259 25.90 -7.85 -19.74
CA SER A 259 27.08 -7.17 -19.23
C SER A 259 26.92 -6.83 -17.76
N THR A 260 28.00 -6.94 -17.01
CA THR A 260 28.14 -6.41 -15.65
C THR A 260 28.66 -4.97 -15.65
N ALA A 261 28.91 -4.40 -16.84
CA ALA A 261 29.39 -3.03 -16.96
C ALA A 261 28.28 -2.02 -16.58
N PRO A 262 28.63 -0.88 -15.97
CA PRO A 262 27.65 0.14 -15.58
C PRO A 262 26.94 0.80 -16.78
N VAL A 263 27.47 0.63 -17.99
CA VAL A 263 26.86 1.09 -19.25
C VAL A 263 26.81 -0.09 -20.22
N GLU A 264 25.61 -0.50 -20.59
CA GLU A 264 25.39 -1.52 -21.60
C GLU A 264 25.22 -0.86 -22.99
N THR A 265 25.96 -1.34 -23.98
CA THR A 265 25.82 -0.90 -25.38
C THR A 265 25.31 -2.07 -26.23
N PHE A 266 24.35 -1.79 -27.09
CA PHE A 266 23.80 -2.75 -28.04
C PHE A 266 23.41 -2.09 -29.35
N SER A 267 23.23 -2.92 -30.39
CA SER A 267 22.84 -2.46 -31.73
C SER A 267 21.44 -2.99 -32.07
N VAL A 268 20.63 -2.12 -32.67
CA VAL A 268 19.27 -2.47 -33.12
C VAL A 268 19.18 -2.22 -34.62
N LYS A 269 18.71 -3.21 -35.38
CA LYS A 269 18.41 -3.01 -36.81
C LYS A 269 17.18 -2.11 -36.94
N ILE A 270 17.24 -1.08 -37.79
CA ILE A 270 16.14 -0.15 -38.05
C ILE A 270 14.83 -0.90 -38.42
N SER A 271 14.92 -2.01 -39.15
CA SER A 271 13.77 -2.85 -39.50
C SER A 271 13.09 -3.52 -38.31
N ARG A 272 13.73 -3.54 -37.12
CA ARG A 272 13.22 -4.10 -35.86
C ARG A 272 13.04 -3.04 -34.78
N SER A 273 13.14 -1.75 -35.13
CA SER A 273 13.05 -0.67 -34.16
C SER A 273 11.63 -0.35 -33.69
N ASP A 274 10.60 -0.94 -34.32
CA ASP A 274 9.17 -0.65 -34.07
C ASP A 274 8.88 0.86 -34.11
N ARG A 275 9.69 1.63 -34.85
CA ARG A 275 9.70 3.10 -34.90
C ARG A 275 9.97 3.76 -33.56
N ARG A 276 10.59 3.04 -32.60
CA ARG A 276 11.06 3.57 -31.32
C ARG A 276 12.58 3.65 -31.33
N PHE A 277 13.09 4.77 -30.82
CA PHE A 277 14.53 5.07 -30.76
C PHE A 277 15.05 5.23 -29.34
N ASP A 278 14.19 5.03 -28.34
CA ASP A 278 14.53 5.04 -26.93
C ASP A 278 15.26 3.73 -26.57
N ALA A 279 16.41 3.84 -25.93
CA ALA A 279 17.25 2.71 -25.57
C ALA A 279 16.51 1.73 -24.61
N SER A 280 15.70 2.24 -23.70
CA SER A 280 14.92 1.45 -22.72
C SER A 280 14.00 0.43 -23.38
N TYR A 281 13.46 0.73 -24.56
CA TYR A 281 12.60 -0.20 -25.30
C TYR A 281 13.37 -1.40 -25.87
N HIS A 282 14.63 -1.21 -26.18
CA HIS A 282 15.47 -2.19 -26.89
C HIS A 282 16.43 -2.95 -25.97
N VAL A 283 16.27 -2.85 -24.65
CA VAL A 283 17.14 -3.53 -23.68
C VAL A 283 17.20 -5.03 -23.97
N PRO A 284 18.40 -5.63 -24.15
CA PRO A 284 18.56 -7.02 -24.57
C PRO A 284 17.90 -8.04 -23.68
N ILE A 285 17.82 -7.80 -22.35
CA ILE A 285 17.19 -8.70 -21.39
C ILE A 285 15.74 -9.03 -21.74
N VAL A 286 14.98 -8.04 -22.23
CA VAL A 286 13.56 -8.24 -22.60
C VAL A 286 13.44 -9.21 -23.79
N ASN A 287 14.31 -9.09 -24.78
CA ASN A 287 14.30 -10.01 -25.91
C ASN A 287 14.63 -11.44 -25.48
N LYS A 288 15.60 -11.61 -24.57
CA LYS A 288 15.94 -12.92 -24.01
C LYS A 288 14.78 -13.54 -23.20
N ILE A 289 14.06 -12.69 -22.43
CA ILE A 289 12.85 -13.15 -21.75
C ILE A 289 11.82 -13.65 -22.77
N ILE A 290 11.54 -12.88 -23.83
CA ILE A 290 10.58 -13.25 -24.87
C ILE A 290 11.00 -14.55 -25.58
N GLU A 291 12.28 -14.68 -25.94
CA GLU A 291 12.83 -15.90 -26.54
C GLU A 291 12.66 -17.12 -25.62
N GLN A 292 12.92 -16.96 -24.33
CA GLN A 292 12.71 -18.00 -23.33
C GLN A 292 11.23 -18.39 -23.23
N LEU A 293 10.31 -17.41 -23.15
CA LEU A 293 8.88 -17.67 -23.14
C LEU A 293 8.45 -18.44 -24.41
N GLN A 294 8.90 -18.01 -25.60
CA GLN A 294 8.59 -18.67 -26.87
C GLN A 294 9.09 -20.13 -26.94
N SER A 295 10.23 -20.41 -26.31
CA SER A 295 10.81 -21.76 -26.30
C SER A 295 10.10 -22.72 -25.34
N GLN A 296 9.62 -22.22 -24.20
CA GLN A 296 9.11 -23.05 -23.11
C GLN A 296 7.58 -23.07 -23.01
N ALA A 297 6.88 -22.02 -23.46
CA ALA A 297 5.42 -21.99 -23.46
C ALA A 297 4.81 -22.87 -24.59
N ALA A 298 3.53 -23.17 -24.46
CA ALA A 298 2.74 -23.75 -25.56
C ALA A 298 2.45 -22.69 -26.64
N GLU A 299 2.17 -21.49 -26.19
CA GLU A 299 1.86 -20.32 -27.03
C GLU A 299 2.26 -19.05 -26.24
N VAL A 300 2.76 -18.05 -26.93
CA VAL A 300 2.94 -16.70 -26.39
C VAL A 300 1.98 -15.76 -27.12
N THR A 301 1.07 -15.17 -26.38
CA THR A 301 0.12 -14.17 -26.89
C THR A 301 0.35 -12.82 -26.22
N THR A 302 -0.61 -11.91 -26.23
CA THR A 302 -0.52 -10.61 -25.57
C THR A 302 -1.69 -10.38 -24.60
N ILE A 303 -1.57 -9.40 -23.72
CA ILE A 303 -2.67 -9.02 -22.81
C ILE A 303 -3.93 -8.65 -23.63
N GLY A 304 -3.78 -8.09 -24.83
CA GLY A 304 -4.90 -7.73 -25.70
C GLY A 304 -5.68 -8.93 -26.29
N ASP A 305 -5.17 -10.16 -26.16
CA ASP A 305 -5.88 -11.37 -26.59
C ASP A 305 -7.18 -11.54 -25.78
N PRO A 306 -8.35 -11.77 -26.42
CA PRO A 306 -9.63 -11.98 -25.73
C PRO A 306 -9.65 -13.17 -24.76
N ARG A 307 -8.73 -14.13 -24.89
CA ARG A 307 -8.56 -15.24 -23.96
C ARG A 307 -7.87 -14.80 -22.63
N ILE A 308 -7.12 -13.70 -22.67
CA ILE A 308 -6.38 -13.15 -21.54
C ILE A 308 -7.18 -12.04 -20.86
N SER A 309 -7.61 -11.02 -21.59
CA SER A 309 -8.36 -9.91 -21.03
C SER A 309 -9.61 -9.57 -21.83
N LYS A 310 -10.67 -9.18 -21.12
CA LYS A 310 -11.87 -8.58 -21.72
C LYS A 310 -11.60 -7.16 -22.16
N GLU A 311 -10.88 -6.44 -21.32
CA GLU A 311 -10.64 -5.02 -21.51
C GLU A 311 -9.36 -4.58 -20.76
N VAL A 312 -8.64 -3.65 -21.37
CA VAL A 312 -7.56 -2.91 -20.74
C VAL A 312 -7.98 -1.45 -20.69
N ILE A 313 -8.11 -0.89 -19.51
CA ILE A 313 -8.72 0.42 -19.28
C ILE A 313 -7.70 1.37 -18.68
N LEU A 314 -7.41 2.45 -19.39
CA LEU A 314 -6.78 3.63 -18.86
C LEU A 314 -7.84 4.73 -18.75
N PRO A 315 -8.29 5.10 -17.55
CA PRO A 315 -9.26 6.15 -17.40
C PRO A 315 -8.67 7.48 -17.88
N GLY A 316 -9.46 8.24 -18.63
CA GLY A 316 -9.12 9.62 -18.95
C GLY A 316 -9.04 10.46 -17.67
N ARG A 317 -8.38 11.62 -17.74
CA ARG A 317 -8.37 12.57 -16.63
C ARG A 317 -9.80 13.03 -16.33
N PHE A 318 -10.21 12.93 -15.09
CA PHE A 318 -11.54 13.35 -14.64
C PHE A 318 -11.43 14.35 -13.47
N LYS A 319 -12.40 15.24 -13.38
CA LYS A 319 -12.47 16.24 -12.31
C LYS A 319 -12.83 15.54 -11.00
N ARG A 320 -11.95 15.62 -10.02
CA ARG A 320 -12.15 15.02 -8.69
C ARG A 320 -12.82 16.03 -7.77
N VAL A 321 -13.95 15.65 -7.20
CA VAL A 321 -14.61 16.39 -6.12
C VAL A 321 -14.51 15.54 -4.88
N TYR A 322 -13.64 15.97 -3.96
CA TYR A 322 -13.43 15.25 -2.71
C TYR A 322 -14.59 15.49 -1.75
N VAL A 323 -14.95 14.45 -1.02
CA VAL A 323 -16.03 14.45 -0.02
C VAL A 323 -15.58 13.65 1.20
N GLU A 324 -16.33 13.80 2.29
CA GLU A 324 -16.10 13.05 3.52
C GLU A 324 -16.45 11.57 3.35
N GLU A 325 -15.94 10.75 4.26
CA GLU A 325 -16.24 9.32 4.33
C GLU A 325 -17.76 9.09 4.42
N GLY A 326 -18.26 8.10 3.67
CA GLY A 326 -19.69 7.79 3.58
C GLY A 326 -20.47 8.59 2.52
N HIS A 327 -19.88 9.67 1.97
CA HIS A 327 -20.53 10.51 0.94
C HIS A 327 -19.98 10.28 -0.48
N GLY A 328 -19.12 9.32 -0.65
CA GLY A 328 -18.50 9.03 -1.94
C GLY A 328 -17.86 7.66 -2.01
N ARG A 329 -17.09 7.41 -3.07
CA ARG A 329 -16.32 6.18 -3.26
C ARG A 329 -14.84 6.42 -2.98
N VAL A 330 -14.16 5.39 -2.49
CA VAL A 330 -12.73 5.44 -2.23
C VAL A 330 -11.98 5.66 -3.55
N LEU A 331 -11.10 6.65 -3.57
CA LEU A 331 -10.13 6.86 -4.63
C LEU A 331 -8.79 6.25 -4.21
N ILE A 332 -8.31 5.26 -4.98
CA ILE A 332 -7.01 4.63 -4.74
C ILE A 332 -5.95 5.17 -5.70
N GLY A 333 -4.79 5.51 -5.17
CA GLY A 333 -3.63 5.97 -5.91
C GLY A 333 -2.57 4.90 -6.13
N GLY A 334 -1.66 5.10 -7.08
CA GLY A 334 -0.62 4.12 -7.43
C GLY A 334 0.30 3.73 -6.26
N LYS A 335 0.51 4.61 -5.28
CA LYS A 335 1.29 4.29 -4.08
C LYS A 335 0.59 3.30 -3.14
N GLN A 336 -0.73 3.17 -3.26
CA GLN A 336 -1.58 2.43 -2.32
C GLN A 336 -2.00 1.04 -2.82
N ILE A 337 -1.71 0.70 -4.08
CA ILE A 337 -2.19 -0.58 -4.65
C ILE A 337 -1.60 -1.83 -3.99
N ASN A 338 -0.49 -1.68 -3.27
CA ASN A 338 0.14 -2.77 -2.52
C ASN A 338 -0.30 -2.83 -1.05
N GLU A 339 -1.12 -1.87 -0.59
CA GLU A 339 -1.69 -1.86 0.76
C GLU A 339 -3.02 -2.64 0.79
N LEU A 340 -3.26 -3.39 1.83
CA LEU A 340 -4.54 -4.11 1.96
C LEU A 340 -5.69 -3.14 2.20
N ASP A 341 -5.50 -2.23 3.14
CA ASP A 341 -6.44 -1.18 3.50
C ASP A 341 -5.67 0.13 3.76
N PRO A 342 -5.61 1.03 2.76
CA PRO A 342 -4.86 2.28 2.88
C PRO A 342 -5.29 3.10 4.10
N ALA A 343 -4.30 3.49 4.91
CA ALA A 343 -4.55 4.26 6.14
C ALA A 343 -5.16 5.65 5.85
N THR A 344 -4.85 6.22 4.68
CA THR A 344 -5.34 7.54 4.26
C THR A 344 -6.20 7.38 3.02
N LYS A 345 -7.48 7.16 3.20
CA LYS A 345 -8.44 7.07 2.10
C LYS A 345 -8.91 8.47 1.69
N LYS A 346 -9.02 8.69 0.39
CA LYS A 346 -9.70 9.84 -0.18
C LYS A 346 -11.01 9.37 -0.77
N TYR A 347 -12.05 10.15 -0.59
CA TYR A 347 -13.37 9.84 -1.13
C TYR A 347 -13.73 10.85 -2.19
N ILE A 348 -14.28 10.39 -3.32
CA ILE A 348 -14.76 11.27 -4.37
C ILE A 348 -16.26 11.15 -4.52
N SER A 349 -16.91 12.29 -4.69
CA SER A 349 -18.35 12.35 -4.95
C SER A 349 -18.66 11.66 -6.27
N VAL A 350 -19.63 10.77 -6.26
CA VAL A 350 -20.15 10.09 -7.46
C VAL A 350 -21.38 10.79 -8.05
N ALA A 351 -21.92 11.80 -7.37
CA ALA A 351 -23.15 12.48 -7.75
C ALA A 351 -23.07 13.22 -9.13
N LYS A 352 -21.83 13.54 -9.57
CA LYS A 352 -21.59 14.27 -10.83
C LYS A 352 -21.27 13.35 -12.01
N TYR A 353 -21.21 12.04 -11.81
CA TYR A 353 -20.89 11.09 -12.88
C TYR A 353 -22.12 10.32 -13.31
N SER A 354 -22.29 10.17 -14.62
CA SER A 354 -23.31 9.26 -15.13
C SER A 354 -22.98 7.81 -14.72
N LYS A 355 -24.00 6.98 -14.61
CA LYS A 355 -23.85 5.56 -14.30
C LYS A 355 -22.82 4.88 -15.22
N LYS A 356 -22.87 5.18 -16.52
CA LYS A 356 -21.92 4.65 -17.51
C LYS A 356 -20.46 5.05 -17.24
N ILE A 357 -20.23 6.31 -16.80
CA ILE A 357 -18.88 6.77 -16.43
C ILE A 357 -18.41 6.02 -15.18
N LEU A 358 -19.26 5.88 -14.17
CA LEU A 358 -18.91 5.17 -12.94
C LEU A 358 -18.54 3.71 -13.24
N GLU A 359 -19.36 3.00 -14.00
CA GLU A 359 -19.08 1.62 -14.40
C GLU A 359 -17.72 1.50 -15.12
N SER A 360 -17.37 2.50 -15.95
CA SER A 360 -16.07 2.52 -16.61
C SER A 360 -14.89 2.88 -15.69
N LEU A 361 -15.15 3.49 -14.53
CA LEU A 361 -14.11 3.89 -13.57
C LEU A 361 -13.89 2.85 -12.45
N GLU A 362 -14.88 2.04 -12.12
CA GLU A 362 -14.84 1.15 -10.96
C GLU A 362 -13.84 0.00 -11.09
N ILE A 363 -13.30 -0.38 -9.95
CA ILE A 363 -12.53 -1.61 -9.79
C ILE A 363 -13.50 -2.75 -9.50
N HIS A 364 -13.26 -3.91 -10.12
CA HIS A 364 -13.95 -5.16 -9.82
C HIS A 364 -12.96 -6.19 -9.25
N THR A 365 -13.47 -7.07 -8.40
CA THR A 365 -12.69 -8.15 -7.80
C THR A 365 -11.91 -8.94 -8.84
N ASN A 366 -10.65 -9.25 -8.53
CA ASN A 366 -9.71 -9.96 -9.41
C ASN A 366 -9.27 -9.18 -10.67
N THR A 367 -9.57 -7.90 -10.79
CA THR A 367 -8.94 -7.04 -11.79
C THR A 367 -7.47 -6.84 -11.46
N THR A 368 -6.60 -6.99 -12.45
CA THR A 368 -5.18 -6.66 -12.29
C THR A 368 -4.97 -5.16 -12.50
N LEU A 369 -4.28 -4.54 -11.56
CA LEU A 369 -3.96 -3.12 -11.53
C LEU A 369 -2.47 -2.93 -11.80
N ILE A 370 -2.12 -2.00 -12.69
CA ILE A 370 -0.73 -1.69 -13.06
C ILE A 370 -0.52 -0.19 -12.92
N THR A 371 0.51 0.23 -12.19
CA THR A 371 0.88 1.64 -12.12
C THR A 371 1.48 2.11 -13.45
N ARG A 372 0.99 3.24 -13.96
CA ARG A 372 1.40 3.79 -15.26
C ARG A 372 2.40 4.93 -15.20
N SER A 373 2.54 5.59 -14.06
CA SER A 373 3.42 6.77 -13.92
C SER A 373 3.99 6.88 -12.51
N GLY A 374 5.10 7.57 -12.38
CA GLY A 374 5.90 7.61 -11.16
C GLY A 374 6.70 6.32 -11.00
N THR A 375 6.31 5.45 -10.07
CA THR A 375 6.87 4.08 -10.01
C THR A 375 6.06 3.19 -10.93
N ILE A 376 6.51 3.03 -12.18
CA ILE A 376 5.86 2.20 -13.19
C ILE A 376 6.02 0.72 -12.87
N GLY A 377 5.02 -0.09 -13.23
CA GLY A 377 5.10 -1.55 -13.22
C GLY A 377 4.85 -2.20 -11.85
N LYS A 378 4.36 -1.45 -10.84
CA LYS A 378 3.76 -2.10 -9.66
C LYS A 378 2.46 -2.77 -10.09
N VAL A 379 2.30 -4.03 -9.70
CA VAL A 379 1.14 -4.85 -10.08
C VAL A 379 0.44 -5.35 -8.83
N ALA A 380 -0.88 -5.23 -8.81
CA ALA A 380 -1.73 -5.76 -7.75
C ALA A 380 -2.97 -6.44 -8.32
N ILE A 381 -3.54 -7.39 -7.60
CA ILE A 381 -4.85 -7.96 -7.89
C ILE A 381 -5.87 -7.38 -6.91
N ALA A 382 -6.97 -6.85 -7.43
CA ALA A 382 -8.00 -6.22 -6.62
C ALA A 382 -8.70 -7.23 -5.69
N PRO A 383 -8.63 -7.06 -4.36
CA PRO A 383 -9.36 -7.90 -3.42
C PRO A 383 -10.84 -7.51 -3.39
N ARG A 384 -11.69 -8.38 -2.84
CA ARG A 384 -13.14 -8.21 -2.85
C ARG A 384 -13.64 -6.92 -2.18
N HIS A 385 -12.97 -6.40 -1.14
CA HIS A 385 -13.39 -5.16 -0.48
C HIS A 385 -13.05 -3.89 -1.28
N TRP A 386 -12.28 -4.00 -2.40
CA TRP A 386 -12.06 -2.90 -3.32
C TRP A 386 -13.13 -2.83 -4.42
N GLU A 387 -14.15 -3.68 -4.37
CA GLU A 387 -15.27 -3.62 -5.29
C GLU A 387 -15.88 -2.21 -5.28
N HIS A 388 -16.05 -1.63 -6.47
CA HIS A 388 -16.54 -0.27 -6.69
C HIS A 388 -15.61 0.87 -6.21
N TRP A 389 -14.38 0.62 -5.76
CA TRP A 389 -13.40 1.67 -5.60
C TRP A 389 -13.01 2.26 -6.96
N ILE A 390 -12.52 3.50 -6.95
CA ILE A 390 -12.14 4.20 -8.17
C ILE A 390 -10.62 4.36 -8.18
N PRO A 391 -9.89 3.80 -9.17
CA PRO A 391 -8.48 4.04 -9.32
C PRO A 391 -8.23 5.44 -9.89
N SER A 392 -7.10 6.01 -9.51
CA SER A 392 -6.65 7.25 -10.15
C SER A 392 -6.27 6.98 -11.62
N ASP A 393 -6.20 8.07 -12.40
CA ASP A 393 -5.70 8.05 -13.80
C ASP A 393 -4.22 7.62 -13.95
N HIS A 394 -3.55 7.32 -12.84
CA HIS A 394 -2.20 6.74 -12.79
C HIS A 394 -2.19 5.21 -12.66
N ILE A 395 -3.34 4.55 -12.80
CA ILE A 395 -3.48 3.10 -12.70
C ILE A 395 -4.22 2.57 -13.92
N ILE A 396 -3.59 1.66 -14.65
CA ILE A 396 -4.22 0.88 -15.74
C ILE A 396 -4.86 -0.36 -15.12
N ARG A 397 -6.07 -0.69 -15.58
CA ARG A 397 -6.81 -1.88 -15.17
C ARG A 397 -6.81 -2.90 -16.29
N VAL A 398 -6.45 -4.12 -16.00
CA VAL A 398 -6.60 -5.26 -16.91
C VAL A 398 -7.73 -6.13 -16.36
N VAL A 399 -8.88 -6.07 -17.01
CA VAL A 399 -10.04 -6.91 -16.67
C VAL A 399 -9.82 -8.28 -17.28
N PRO A 400 -9.66 -9.34 -16.47
CA PRO A 400 -9.35 -10.67 -17.01
C PRO A 400 -10.52 -11.23 -17.82
N ALA A 401 -10.21 -12.05 -18.82
CA ALA A 401 -11.22 -12.70 -19.67
C ALA A 401 -12.17 -13.57 -18.86
N SER A 402 -11.66 -14.22 -17.82
CA SER A 402 -12.43 -15.05 -16.89
C SER A 402 -11.70 -15.22 -15.57
N LYS A 403 -12.40 -15.74 -14.56
CA LYS A 403 -11.77 -16.11 -13.27
C LYS A 403 -10.68 -17.19 -13.45
N LYS A 404 -10.73 -17.99 -14.51
CA LYS A 404 -9.77 -19.06 -14.78
C LYS A 404 -8.38 -18.57 -15.22
N ILE A 405 -8.25 -17.29 -15.59
CA ILE A 405 -6.98 -16.69 -16.02
C ILE A 405 -6.52 -15.54 -15.09
N ALA A 406 -7.42 -15.03 -14.24
CA ALA A 406 -7.19 -13.82 -13.47
C ALA A 406 -5.97 -13.90 -12.53
N GLY A 407 -5.86 -15.00 -11.79
CA GLY A 407 -4.75 -15.25 -10.87
C GLY A 407 -3.43 -15.50 -11.60
N TYR A 408 -3.49 -16.31 -12.66
CA TYR A 408 -2.31 -16.58 -13.50
C TYR A 408 -1.74 -15.30 -14.11
N LEU A 409 -2.60 -14.47 -14.71
CA LEU A 409 -2.21 -13.18 -15.28
C LEU A 409 -1.54 -12.28 -14.23
N TYR A 410 -2.13 -12.22 -13.03
CA TYR A 410 -1.56 -11.45 -11.93
C TYR A 410 -0.16 -11.95 -11.55
N ILE A 411 0.02 -13.27 -11.34
CA ILE A 411 1.33 -13.86 -10.95
C ILE A 411 2.38 -13.57 -12.02
N PHE A 412 2.04 -13.77 -13.30
CA PHE A 412 2.97 -13.49 -14.39
C PHE A 412 3.40 -12.03 -14.42
N LEU A 413 2.44 -11.09 -14.38
CA LEU A 413 2.76 -9.66 -14.44
C LEU A 413 3.43 -9.12 -13.18
N ALA A 414 3.15 -9.71 -12.01
CA ALA A 414 3.77 -9.33 -10.75
C ALA A 414 5.18 -9.93 -10.55
N SER A 415 5.58 -10.89 -11.39
CA SER A 415 6.93 -11.45 -11.38
C SER A 415 7.96 -10.43 -11.89
N ASP A 416 9.23 -10.66 -11.57
CA ASP A 416 10.33 -9.81 -12.03
C ASP A 416 10.41 -9.79 -13.57
N TYR A 417 10.08 -10.90 -14.24
CA TYR A 417 10.01 -10.99 -15.70
C TYR A 417 8.87 -10.14 -16.28
N GLY A 418 7.70 -10.21 -15.64
CA GLY A 418 6.56 -9.36 -15.99
C GLY A 418 6.88 -7.87 -15.83
N HIS A 419 7.63 -7.53 -14.78
CA HIS A 419 8.07 -6.16 -14.54
C HIS A 419 8.97 -5.64 -15.67
N GLU A 420 9.96 -6.43 -16.15
CA GLU A 420 10.80 -6.07 -17.29
C GLU A 420 9.99 -5.88 -18.58
N LEU A 421 9.00 -6.77 -18.82
CA LEU A 421 8.10 -6.66 -19.97
C LEU A 421 7.19 -5.41 -19.91
N ILE A 422 6.79 -4.98 -18.73
CA ILE A 422 5.99 -3.76 -18.52
C ILE A 422 6.86 -2.52 -18.73
N THR A 423 7.99 -2.47 -18.03
CA THR A 423 8.86 -1.27 -17.98
C THR A 423 9.56 -0.99 -19.31
N ARG A 424 9.71 -2.02 -20.17
CA ARG A 424 10.16 -1.84 -21.56
C ARG A 424 9.43 -0.71 -22.29
N TYR A 425 8.13 -0.57 -22.03
CA TYR A 425 7.28 0.38 -22.75
C TYR A 425 7.34 1.81 -22.19
N THR A 426 8.14 2.04 -21.15
CA THR A 426 8.29 3.36 -20.54
C THR A 426 8.68 4.42 -21.55
N TYR A 427 7.98 5.55 -21.54
CA TYR A 427 8.29 6.75 -22.30
C TYR A 427 8.06 8.01 -21.45
N GLY A 428 8.64 9.11 -21.85
CA GLY A 428 8.51 10.38 -21.16
C GLY A 428 9.88 11.03 -20.96
N SER A 429 9.92 12.34 -20.79
CA SER A 429 11.16 13.09 -20.58
C SER A 429 11.27 13.69 -19.18
N VAL A 430 10.15 13.95 -18.53
CA VAL A 430 10.08 14.53 -17.17
C VAL A 430 9.40 13.56 -16.20
N VAL A 431 8.34 12.92 -16.66
CA VAL A 431 7.63 11.87 -15.92
C VAL A 431 7.51 10.68 -16.85
N ASP A 432 8.06 9.58 -16.42
CA ASP A 432 7.95 8.31 -17.12
C ASP A 432 6.51 7.79 -17.05
N GLU A 433 6.00 7.33 -18.20
CA GLU A 433 4.63 6.82 -18.33
C GLU A 433 4.57 5.59 -19.23
N ILE A 434 3.50 4.80 -19.07
CA ILE A 434 3.00 3.80 -20.02
C ILE A 434 1.51 4.05 -20.27
N ASP A 435 0.96 3.54 -21.36
CA ASP A 435 -0.46 3.63 -21.69
C ASP A 435 -1.12 2.25 -21.86
N ASP A 436 -2.42 2.23 -22.12
CA ASP A 436 -3.20 1.00 -22.28
C ASP A 436 -2.81 0.23 -23.55
N ASN A 437 -2.39 0.90 -24.62
CA ASN A 437 -1.89 0.22 -25.82
C ASN A 437 -0.57 -0.51 -25.53
N HIS A 438 0.33 0.11 -24.76
CA HIS A 438 1.54 -0.54 -24.30
C HIS A 438 1.22 -1.80 -23.49
N VAL A 439 0.28 -1.70 -22.55
CA VAL A 439 -0.13 -2.85 -21.72
C VAL A 439 -0.79 -3.95 -22.58
N ARG A 440 -1.62 -3.60 -23.58
CA ARG A 440 -2.22 -4.59 -24.49
C ARG A 440 -1.17 -5.42 -25.23
N ASN A 441 -0.01 -4.86 -25.53
CA ASN A 441 1.07 -5.50 -26.27
C ASN A 441 2.05 -6.29 -25.41
N ILE A 442 1.90 -6.32 -24.09
CA ILE A 442 2.75 -7.12 -23.22
C ILE A 442 2.50 -8.61 -23.49
N CYS A 443 3.57 -9.35 -23.75
CA CYS A 443 3.52 -10.79 -23.98
C CYS A 443 3.06 -11.55 -22.75
N VAL A 444 2.20 -12.56 -22.94
CA VAL A 444 1.73 -13.48 -21.90
C VAL A 444 1.83 -14.90 -22.41
N PRO A 445 2.53 -15.82 -21.72
CA PRO A 445 2.65 -17.21 -22.13
C PRO A 445 1.45 -18.03 -21.68
N PHE A 446 1.02 -18.99 -22.51
CA PHE A 446 0.21 -20.13 -22.08
C PHE A 446 1.14 -21.31 -21.79
N LEU A 447 1.02 -21.93 -20.64
CA LEU A 447 1.88 -23.03 -20.26
C LEU A 447 1.54 -24.30 -21.08
N LYS A 448 2.56 -25.15 -21.32
CA LYS A 448 2.37 -26.47 -21.96
C LYS A 448 1.47 -27.37 -21.12
N ASP A 449 1.63 -27.29 -19.79
CA ASP A 449 0.79 -28.00 -18.84
C ASP A 449 -0.33 -27.07 -18.35
N ALA A 450 -1.53 -27.31 -18.86
CA ALA A 450 -2.73 -26.55 -18.47
C ALA A 450 -3.13 -26.76 -17.00
N ALA A 451 -2.77 -27.92 -16.40
CA ALA A 451 -3.06 -28.19 -14.99
C ALA A 451 -2.15 -27.35 -14.08
N VAL A 452 -0.89 -27.19 -14.42
CA VAL A 452 0.04 -26.29 -13.70
C VAL A 452 -0.45 -24.83 -13.81
N GLN A 453 -0.86 -24.38 -15.01
CA GLN A 453 -1.41 -23.05 -15.19
C GLN A 453 -2.67 -22.82 -14.32
N ALA A 454 -3.57 -23.80 -14.29
CA ALA A 454 -4.77 -23.73 -13.46
C ALA A 454 -4.42 -23.70 -11.96
N ASN A 455 -3.41 -24.49 -11.52
CA ASN A 455 -2.95 -24.47 -10.13
C ASN A 455 -2.37 -23.09 -9.72
N ILE A 456 -1.53 -22.50 -10.57
CA ILE A 456 -1.00 -21.13 -10.35
C ILE A 456 -2.15 -20.14 -10.20
N ASN A 457 -3.16 -20.23 -11.06
CA ASN A 457 -4.35 -19.37 -10.98
C ASN A 457 -5.09 -19.55 -9.65
N GLU A 458 -5.34 -20.77 -9.22
CA GLU A 458 -6.07 -21.06 -7.97
C GLU A 458 -5.29 -20.60 -6.73
N LEU A 459 -3.96 -20.79 -6.69
CA LEU A 459 -3.12 -20.29 -5.61
C LEU A 459 -3.21 -18.77 -5.48
N ALA A 460 -3.12 -18.06 -6.59
CA ALA A 460 -3.24 -16.58 -6.59
C ALA A 460 -4.62 -16.10 -6.16
N LEU A 461 -5.68 -16.77 -6.59
CA LEU A 461 -7.05 -16.44 -6.17
C LEU A 461 -7.29 -16.77 -4.69
N ALA A 462 -6.74 -17.88 -4.20
CA ALA A 462 -6.78 -18.24 -2.78
C ALA A 462 -6.02 -17.21 -1.93
N ALA A 463 -4.86 -16.76 -2.38
CA ALA A 463 -4.12 -15.65 -1.75
C ALA A 463 -4.97 -14.37 -1.67
N ASN A 464 -5.63 -14.00 -2.77
CA ASN A 464 -6.50 -12.82 -2.80
C ASN A 464 -7.71 -12.96 -1.86
N GLN A 465 -8.27 -14.17 -1.74
CA GLN A 465 -9.34 -14.48 -0.78
C GLN A 465 -8.86 -14.36 0.67
N LYS A 466 -7.66 -14.87 1.01
CA LYS A 466 -7.06 -14.71 2.35
C LYS A 466 -6.82 -13.24 2.70
N ARG A 467 -6.42 -12.40 1.74
CA ARG A 467 -6.31 -10.94 1.91
C ARG A 467 -7.64 -10.30 2.27
N TYR A 468 -8.72 -10.72 1.62
CA TYR A 468 -10.06 -10.25 1.97
C TYR A 468 -10.50 -10.70 3.37
N GLU A 469 -10.19 -11.92 3.77
CA GLU A 469 -10.47 -12.44 5.12
C GLU A 469 -9.66 -11.69 6.18
N ALA A 470 -8.38 -11.43 5.91
CA ALA A 470 -7.52 -10.60 6.74
C ALA A 470 -8.11 -9.20 6.97
N TYR A 471 -8.59 -8.57 5.89
CA TYR A 471 -9.28 -7.29 5.97
C TYR A 471 -10.50 -7.35 6.89
N LYS A 472 -11.36 -8.36 6.75
CA LYS A 472 -12.56 -8.50 7.59
C LYS A 472 -12.23 -8.63 9.08
N LEU A 473 -11.23 -9.43 9.43
CA LEU A 473 -10.80 -9.59 10.82
C LEU A 473 -10.26 -8.29 11.41
N GLU A 474 -9.48 -7.54 10.61
CA GLU A 474 -9.00 -6.24 11.04
C GLU A 474 -10.13 -5.23 11.24
N GLN A 475 -11.12 -5.20 10.33
CA GLN A 475 -12.31 -4.34 10.50
C GLN A 475 -13.14 -4.75 11.73
N GLU A 476 -13.29 -6.04 12.01
CA GLU A 476 -13.96 -6.52 13.23
C GLU A 476 -13.22 -6.06 14.49
N ALA A 477 -11.88 -6.16 14.51
CA ALA A 477 -11.07 -5.67 15.63
C ALA A 477 -11.25 -4.16 15.86
N LEU A 478 -11.28 -3.38 14.76
CA LEU A 478 -11.49 -1.93 14.82
C LEU A 478 -12.93 -1.58 15.26
N GLN A 479 -13.90 -2.34 14.84
CA GLN A 479 -15.30 -2.15 15.26
C GLN A 479 -15.46 -2.45 16.76
N ILE A 480 -14.94 -3.56 17.26
CA ILE A 480 -14.96 -3.88 18.70
C ILE A 480 -14.23 -2.79 19.50
N MET A 481 -13.06 -2.31 19.01
CA MET A 481 -12.35 -1.21 19.63
C MET A 481 -13.21 0.05 19.69
N ASN A 482 -13.91 0.38 18.64
CA ASN A 482 -14.78 1.55 18.59
C ASN A 482 -15.99 1.42 19.52
N ASP A 483 -16.74 0.33 19.41
CA ASP A 483 -18.06 0.18 20.04
C ASP A 483 -17.95 -0.29 21.49
N ASP A 484 -17.12 -1.30 21.77
CA ASP A 484 -17.03 -1.94 23.09
C ASP A 484 -15.94 -1.32 23.99
N VAL A 485 -15.06 -0.48 23.44
CA VAL A 485 -13.97 0.15 24.21
C VAL A 485 -14.09 1.66 24.23
N ILE A 486 -14.06 2.32 23.07
CA ILE A 486 -14.01 3.79 22.98
C ILE A 486 -15.36 4.42 23.33
N HIS A 487 -16.44 3.87 22.81
CA HIS A 487 -17.81 4.36 23.02
C HIS A 487 -18.58 3.55 24.08
N ALA A 488 -17.94 2.59 24.75
CA ALA A 488 -18.54 1.86 25.85
C ALA A 488 -18.94 2.80 27.01
N ARG A 489 -20.16 2.65 27.52
CA ARG A 489 -20.71 3.43 28.64
C ARG A 489 -21.25 2.53 29.76
#